data_a9e2503ec7738392c0a7275c60566be7
#
_entry.id   a9e2503ec7738392c0a7275c60566be7
#
_cell.length_a   1.000
_cell.length_b   1.000
_cell.length_c   1.000
_cell.angle_alpha   90.00
_cell.angle_beta   90.00
_cell.angle_gamma   90.00
#
_symmetry.space_group_name_H-M   'P 1'
#
loop_
_entity.id
_entity.type
_entity.pdbx_description
1 polymer ?
#
loop_
_entity_poly.entity_id
_entity_poly.type
_entity_poly.pdbx_seq_one_letter_code
_entity_poly.pdbx_strand_id
1 'polypeptide(L)'
;MDRIIYHCDCNSFFASVEELDNPELKKYPMAVAGDPESRHGIILAKNEKAKAYHIQTAETIWQAKSKCPSLILVPPRHHVYDDISKRINKIYLEYTDLVEPASIDESYLDVTNSIHLFPFDAVGLADELRRRTREDIGITISVGVSFCKTIAKFGSDYKKPDATTVLTRDVYRKVMDPLPVGDLLMVGRKTAEKLRTLGIETIGQLAAAPLPVLEKHFGKFGTMISEIANGKDNEPVRSFYEEREVKSIGHSMTFRRDLSGEEEMRAGINALADSVAARLRRQDKKCTVVQLGIKDPQLHTIQRQVQLNYATDLQKEIAKTAMALLKAHWPVNKPVRLLSITAMGLLDAEEDFYQADMFAQSIESHEKQEVIEDTIGQLREKFGKSVIRFGHFKDEETGIK
;
A
#
# COMPACT_ATOMS: atom_id res chain seq x y z
N MET A 1 -30.39 -16.11 3.04
CA MET A 1 -29.23 -16.57 3.83
C MET A 1 -28.24 -15.42 3.84
N ASP A 2 -27.64 -15.08 5.00
CA ASP A 2 -26.59 -14.05 5.03
C ASP A 2 -25.35 -14.56 4.31
N ARG A 3 -24.57 -13.63 3.74
CA ARG A 3 -23.25 -13.97 3.18
C ARG A 3 -22.32 -14.48 4.28
N ILE A 4 -21.36 -15.32 3.91
CA ILE A 4 -20.31 -15.80 4.80
C ILE A 4 -18.99 -15.25 4.26
N ILE A 5 -18.57 -14.13 4.83
CA ILE A 5 -17.36 -13.41 4.44
C ILE A 5 -16.28 -13.63 5.49
N TYR A 6 -15.11 -14.06 5.06
CA TYR A 6 -13.92 -14.09 5.89
C TYR A 6 -13.02 -12.92 5.56
N HIS A 7 -12.33 -12.42 6.58
CA HIS A 7 -11.12 -11.65 6.45
C HIS A 7 -9.99 -12.41 7.13
N CYS A 8 -9.03 -12.85 6.35
CA CYS A 8 -7.83 -13.55 6.80
C CYS A 8 -6.66 -12.56 6.87
N ASP A 9 -5.96 -12.52 8.00
CA ASP A 9 -4.86 -11.57 8.26
C ASP A 9 -3.69 -12.32 8.89
N CYS A 10 -2.52 -12.27 8.25
CA CYS A 10 -1.32 -12.95 8.70
C CYS A 10 -0.70 -12.25 9.90
N ASN A 11 -0.49 -13.00 10.99
CA ASN A 11 0.02 -12.42 12.23
C ASN A 11 1.49 -12.01 12.10
N SER A 12 1.78 -10.72 12.27
CA SER A 12 3.13 -10.16 12.21
C SER A 12 3.90 -10.55 10.94
N PHE A 13 3.27 -10.55 9.78
CA PHE A 13 3.62 -11.25 8.56
C PHE A 13 5.12 -11.23 8.23
N PHE A 14 5.72 -10.05 7.97
CA PHE A 14 7.14 -9.99 7.61
C PHE A 14 8.04 -10.55 8.71
N ALA A 15 7.73 -10.27 9.98
CA ALA A 15 8.49 -10.80 11.08
C ALA A 15 8.37 -12.33 11.18
N SER A 16 7.16 -12.87 10.98
CA SER A 16 6.91 -14.30 10.97
C SER A 16 7.66 -15.01 9.83
N VAL A 17 7.73 -14.40 8.63
CA VAL A 17 8.51 -14.94 7.52
C VAL A 17 10.00 -14.98 7.82
N GLU A 18 10.56 -13.92 8.44
CA GLU A 18 11.97 -13.93 8.85
C GLU A 18 12.25 -14.99 9.92
N GLU A 19 11.30 -15.22 10.81
CA GLU A 19 11.39 -16.27 11.84
C GLU A 19 11.28 -17.71 11.28
N LEU A 20 10.71 -17.92 10.09
CA LEU A 20 10.73 -19.23 9.42
C LEU A 20 12.14 -19.60 8.99
N ASP A 21 12.86 -18.67 8.37
CA ASP A 21 14.21 -18.91 7.88
C ASP A 21 15.26 -18.89 9.02
N ASN A 22 15.01 -18.12 10.07
CA ASN A 22 15.88 -18.04 11.22
C ASN A 22 15.07 -18.16 12.53
N PRO A 23 14.78 -19.38 13.01
CA PRO A 23 14.00 -19.63 14.23
C PRO A 23 14.60 -19.03 15.51
N GLU A 24 15.90 -18.73 15.55
CA GLU A 24 16.56 -18.08 16.68
C GLU A 24 15.98 -16.67 16.95
N LEU A 25 15.48 -15.99 15.91
CA LEU A 25 14.86 -14.67 16.05
C LEU A 25 13.63 -14.69 16.96
N LYS A 26 12.92 -15.83 17.06
CA LYS A 26 11.79 -16.01 18.00
C LYS A 26 12.17 -15.82 19.46
N LYS A 27 13.46 -15.95 19.81
CA LYS A 27 13.93 -15.83 21.17
C LYS A 27 14.13 -14.38 21.62
N TYR A 28 14.19 -13.43 20.71
CA TYR A 28 14.53 -12.03 20.96
C TYR A 28 13.45 -11.07 20.45
N PRO A 29 13.35 -9.84 21.00
CA PRO A 29 12.60 -8.78 20.37
C PRO A 29 13.21 -8.49 18.98
N MET A 30 12.41 -8.65 17.92
CA MET A 30 12.86 -8.48 16.54
C MET A 30 11.86 -7.65 15.75
N ALA A 31 12.37 -6.82 14.85
CA ALA A 31 11.57 -6.07 13.88
C ALA A 31 12.21 -6.09 12.49
N VAL A 32 11.37 -6.21 11.48
CA VAL A 32 11.76 -5.92 10.09
C VAL A 32 11.70 -4.43 9.90
N ALA A 33 12.80 -3.83 9.42
CA ALA A 33 12.92 -2.38 9.30
C ALA A 33 13.73 -1.99 8.06
N GLY A 34 13.54 -0.76 7.62
CA GLY A 34 14.40 -0.14 6.60
C GLY A 34 15.83 0.04 7.08
N ASP A 35 16.65 0.66 6.23
CA ASP A 35 18.07 0.92 6.54
C ASP A 35 18.22 1.77 7.82
N PRO A 36 18.90 1.28 8.87
CA PRO A 36 19.14 2.02 10.11
C PRO A 36 19.94 3.31 9.93
N GLU A 37 20.80 3.36 8.92
CA GLU A 37 21.62 4.55 8.60
C GLU A 37 20.83 5.59 7.81
N SER A 38 19.66 5.22 7.31
CA SER A 38 18.76 6.13 6.63
C SER A 38 17.94 6.93 7.64
N ARG A 39 17.91 8.27 7.46
CA ARG A 39 17.09 9.16 8.32
C ARG A 39 15.58 8.93 8.24
N HIS A 40 15.12 8.02 7.42
CA HIS A 40 13.70 7.66 7.21
C HIS A 40 13.43 6.17 7.41
N GLY A 41 14.37 5.42 7.98
CA GLY A 41 14.15 4.03 8.35
C GLY A 41 13.04 3.89 9.39
N ILE A 42 12.02 3.08 9.08
CA ILE A 42 10.87 2.81 9.94
C ILE A 42 10.71 1.32 10.20
N ILE A 43 10.00 0.99 11.27
CA ILE A 43 9.57 -0.37 11.56
C ILE A 43 8.46 -0.77 10.58
N LEU A 44 8.68 -1.85 9.83
CA LEU A 44 7.69 -2.40 8.89
C LEU A 44 6.82 -3.47 9.56
N ALA A 45 7.44 -4.37 10.30
CA ALA A 45 6.77 -5.39 11.09
C ALA A 45 7.58 -5.73 12.34
N LYS A 46 6.96 -6.37 13.32
CA LYS A 46 7.59 -6.75 14.58
C LYS A 46 7.00 -8.03 15.10
N ASN A 47 7.81 -8.83 15.81
CA ASN A 47 7.35 -10.05 16.45
C ASN A 47 6.66 -9.78 17.80
N GLU A 48 6.05 -10.81 18.38
CA GLU A 48 5.31 -10.70 19.64
C GLU A 48 6.19 -10.20 20.81
N LYS A 49 7.48 -10.56 20.83
CA LYS A 49 8.39 -10.06 21.86
C LYS A 49 8.68 -8.57 21.74
N ALA A 50 8.78 -8.06 20.50
CA ALA A 50 8.94 -6.63 20.28
C ALA A 50 7.65 -5.85 20.57
N LYS A 51 6.47 -6.45 20.36
CA LYS A 51 5.17 -5.86 20.74
C LYS A 51 5.07 -5.60 22.24
N ALA A 52 5.66 -6.47 23.08
CA ALA A 52 5.68 -6.30 24.54
C ALA A 52 6.41 -5.01 24.99
N TYR A 53 7.30 -4.46 24.16
CA TYR A 53 7.96 -3.17 24.38
C TYR A 53 7.17 -1.99 23.78
N HIS A 54 5.91 -2.19 23.38
CA HIS A 54 5.06 -1.18 22.73
C HIS A 54 5.67 -0.59 21.45
N ILE A 55 6.51 -1.35 20.75
CA ILE A 55 7.02 -0.98 19.43
C ILE A 55 5.85 -0.99 18.43
N GLN A 56 5.76 0.05 17.60
CA GLN A 56 4.68 0.19 16.63
C GLN A 56 5.18 0.16 15.19
N THR A 57 4.35 -0.31 14.28
CA THR A 57 4.60 -0.20 12.84
C THR A 57 4.58 1.29 12.44
N ALA A 58 5.44 1.65 11.49
CA ALA A 58 5.66 3.02 11.02
C ALA A 58 6.37 3.99 12.00
N GLU A 59 6.70 3.56 13.23
CA GLU A 59 7.59 4.38 14.05
C GLU A 59 9.04 4.32 13.56
N THR A 60 9.82 5.34 13.89
CA THR A 60 11.24 5.38 13.48
C THR A 60 12.05 4.33 14.23
N ILE A 61 13.13 3.83 13.61
CA ILE A 61 14.06 2.89 14.22
C ILE A 61 14.62 3.46 15.54
N TRP A 62 14.87 4.78 15.59
CA TRP A 62 15.35 5.45 16.80
C TRP A 62 14.33 5.34 17.95
N GLN A 63 13.05 5.62 17.69
CA GLN A 63 11.99 5.47 18.69
C GLN A 63 11.87 4.01 19.17
N ALA A 64 11.90 3.05 18.25
CA ALA A 64 11.81 1.64 18.58
C ALA A 64 13.01 1.19 19.47
N LYS A 65 14.23 1.60 19.13
CA LYS A 65 15.42 1.30 19.93
C LYS A 65 15.45 2.03 21.28
N SER A 66 14.84 3.21 21.38
CA SER A 66 14.70 3.89 22.69
C SER A 66 13.78 3.10 23.63
N LYS A 67 12.78 2.38 23.12
CA LYS A 67 11.91 1.48 23.90
C LYS A 67 12.55 0.12 24.19
N CYS A 68 13.33 -0.40 23.25
CA CYS A 68 14.01 -1.69 23.34
C CYS A 68 15.44 -1.59 22.75
N PRO A 69 16.46 -1.25 23.57
CA PRO A 69 17.85 -1.15 23.09
C PRO A 69 18.40 -2.44 22.48
N SER A 70 17.92 -3.60 22.96
CA SER A 70 18.30 -4.93 22.44
C SER A 70 17.51 -5.37 21.20
N LEU A 71 16.69 -4.51 20.60
CA LEU A 71 15.90 -4.83 19.41
C LEU A 71 16.79 -5.26 18.25
N ILE A 72 16.57 -6.47 17.75
CA ILE A 72 17.22 -6.98 16.53
C ILE A 72 16.48 -6.41 15.32
N LEU A 73 17.22 -5.77 14.41
CA LEU A 73 16.67 -5.26 13.15
C LEU A 73 17.06 -6.20 12.01
N VAL A 74 16.08 -6.55 11.19
CA VAL A 74 16.26 -7.40 10.01
C VAL A 74 15.84 -6.59 8.77
N PRO A 75 16.65 -6.56 7.70
CA PRO A 75 16.26 -5.88 6.46
C PRO A 75 15.11 -6.62 5.76
N PRO A 76 14.20 -5.92 5.07
CA PRO A 76 13.06 -6.55 4.41
C PRO A 76 13.47 -7.31 3.15
N ARG A 77 12.85 -8.48 2.95
CA ARG A 77 13.00 -9.33 1.75
C ARG A 77 11.68 -9.44 0.99
N HIS A 78 11.25 -8.35 0.36
CA HIS A 78 9.91 -8.25 -0.24
C HIS A 78 9.57 -9.37 -1.24
N HIS A 79 10.54 -9.89 -1.99
CA HIS A 79 10.31 -11.00 -2.93
C HIS A 79 9.92 -12.30 -2.20
N VAL A 80 10.51 -12.57 -1.02
CA VAL A 80 10.15 -13.74 -0.18
C VAL A 80 8.74 -13.58 0.37
N TYR A 81 8.39 -12.36 0.81
CA TYR A 81 7.06 -12.08 1.33
C TYR A 81 5.99 -12.25 0.24
N ASP A 82 6.26 -11.80 -0.98
CA ASP A 82 5.35 -11.99 -2.12
C ASP A 82 5.14 -13.48 -2.44
N ASP A 83 6.20 -14.28 -2.41
CA ASP A 83 6.10 -15.73 -2.65
C ASP A 83 5.29 -16.45 -1.56
N ILE A 84 5.51 -16.11 -0.28
CA ILE A 84 4.72 -16.67 0.82
C ILE A 84 3.26 -16.24 0.73
N SER A 85 2.99 -14.96 0.44
CA SER A 85 1.63 -14.46 0.23
C SER A 85 0.90 -15.22 -0.87
N LYS A 86 1.54 -15.46 -2.02
CA LYS A 86 0.98 -16.26 -3.11
C LYS A 86 0.68 -17.71 -2.69
N ARG A 87 1.54 -18.32 -1.89
CA ARG A 87 1.31 -19.67 -1.36
C ARG A 87 0.13 -19.72 -0.40
N ILE A 88 -0.04 -18.72 0.46
CA ILE A 88 -1.20 -18.61 1.36
C ILE A 88 -2.49 -18.44 0.54
N ASN A 89 -2.50 -17.54 -0.44
CA ASN A 89 -3.68 -17.35 -1.29
C ASN A 89 -4.04 -18.61 -2.10
N LYS A 90 -3.06 -19.45 -2.48
CA LYS A 90 -3.33 -20.76 -3.10
C LYS A 90 -4.11 -21.69 -2.16
N ILE A 91 -3.84 -21.67 -0.85
CA ILE A 91 -4.63 -22.44 0.12
C ILE A 91 -6.08 -21.93 0.12
N TYR A 92 -6.30 -20.62 0.10
CA TYR A 92 -7.65 -20.03 0.09
C TYR A 92 -8.43 -20.42 -1.17
N LEU A 93 -7.77 -20.43 -2.32
CA LEU A 93 -8.36 -20.80 -3.61
C LEU A 93 -8.83 -22.26 -3.69
N GLU A 94 -8.39 -23.13 -2.80
CA GLU A 94 -8.92 -24.50 -2.70
C GLU A 94 -10.36 -24.53 -2.17
N TYR A 95 -10.83 -23.45 -1.52
CA TYR A 95 -12.13 -23.38 -0.88
C TYR A 95 -13.11 -22.45 -1.61
N THR A 96 -12.64 -21.44 -2.32
CA THR A 96 -13.47 -20.52 -3.11
C THR A 96 -12.60 -19.79 -4.14
N ASP A 97 -13.17 -19.41 -5.28
CA ASP A 97 -12.55 -18.52 -6.27
C ASP A 97 -12.78 -17.04 -5.96
N LEU A 98 -13.70 -16.75 -5.04
CA LEU A 98 -13.94 -15.39 -4.54
C LEU A 98 -12.94 -15.08 -3.41
N VAL A 99 -11.68 -14.92 -3.81
CA VAL A 99 -10.56 -14.51 -2.96
C VAL A 99 -10.07 -13.16 -3.44
N GLU A 100 -10.19 -12.15 -2.59
CA GLU A 100 -9.73 -10.78 -2.89
C GLU A 100 -8.57 -10.41 -1.98
N PRO A 101 -7.31 -10.43 -2.45
CA PRO A 101 -6.18 -9.90 -1.70
C PRO A 101 -6.35 -8.40 -1.45
N ALA A 102 -6.46 -8.00 -0.20
CA ALA A 102 -6.55 -6.60 0.22
C ALA A 102 -5.15 -5.97 0.37
N SER A 103 -4.18 -6.77 0.84
CA SER A 103 -2.78 -6.42 0.93
C SER A 103 -1.90 -7.67 0.70
N ILE A 104 -0.61 -7.56 0.94
CA ILE A 104 0.32 -8.71 0.84
C ILE A 104 0.05 -9.77 1.92
N ASP A 105 -0.60 -9.42 3.02
CA ASP A 105 -0.83 -10.26 4.20
C ASP A 105 -2.31 -10.38 4.59
N GLU A 106 -3.21 -9.75 3.82
CA GLU A 106 -4.64 -9.76 4.09
C GLU A 106 -5.44 -10.17 2.86
N SER A 107 -6.46 -11.01 3.05
CA SER A 107 -7.39 -11.41 1.98
C SER A 107 -8.81 -11.53 2.51
N TYR A 108 -9.78 -11.08 1.70
CA TYR A 108 -11.20 -11.40 1.87
C TYR A 108 -11.56 -12.65 1.10
N LEU A 109 -12.41 -13.49 1.69
CA LEU A 109 -12.99 -14.66 1.03
C LEU A 109 -14.51 -14.61 1.16
N ASP A 110 -15.23 -14.90 0.09
CA ASP A 110 -16.66 -15.18 0.15
C ASP A 110 -16.87 -16.69 -0.06
N VAL A 111 -17.25 -17.37 0.99
CA VAL A 111 -17.48 -18.82 0.96
C VAL A 111 -18.98 -19.18 0.99
N THR A 112 -19.87 -18.21 0.81
CA THR A 112 -21.32 -18.39 0.88
C THR A 112 -21.79 -19.52 -0.01
N ASN A 113 -21.30 -19.57 -1.24
CA ASN A 113 -21.76 -20.54 -2.24
C ASN A 113 -20.88 -21.80 -2.31
N SER A 114 -19.73 -21.85 -1.66
CA SER A 114 -18.82 -23.00 -1.70
C SER A 114 -18.78 -23.82 -0.41
N ILE A 115 -19.16 -23.24 0.71
CA ILE A 115 -19.03 -23.89 2.03
C ILE A 115 -19.73 -25.24 2.12
N HIS A 116 -20.84 -25.42 1.42
CA HIS A 116 -21.59 -26.68 1.41
C HIS A 116 -20.86 -27.85 0.73
N LEU A 117 -19.76 -27.56 0.03
CA LEU A 117 -18.88 -28.57 -0.60
C LEU A 117 -17.92 -29.22 0.40
N PHE A 118 -17.81 -28.67 1.60
CA PHE A 118 -16.84 -29.07 2.61
C PHE A 118 -17.56 -29.58 3.88
N PRO A 119 -16.93 -30.46 4.65
CA PRO A 119 -17.51 -31.03 5.87
C PRO A 119 -17.41 -30.06 7.08
N PHE A 120 -17.47 -28.74 6.85
CA PHE A 120 -17.30 -27.70 7.85
C PHE A 120 -18.47 -26.74 7.87
N ASP A 121 -18.78 -26.22 9.05
CA ASP A 121 -19.55 -24.99 9.18
C ASP A 121 -18.63 -23.75 8.99
N ALA A 122 -19.18 -22.55 9.08
CA ALA A 122 -18.42 -21.32 8.88
C ALA A 122 -17.26 -21.12 9.87
N VAL A 123 -17.36 -21.65 11.07
CA VAL A 123 -16.30 -21.58 12.09
C VAL A 123 -15.25 -22.65 11.81
N GLY A 124 -15.70 -23.86 11.57
CA GLY A 124 -14.81 -25.00 11.26
C GLY A 124 -13.96 -24.76 10.03
N LEU A 125 -14.50 -24.14 8.97
CA LEU A 125 -13.71 -23.79 7.78
C LEU A 125 -12.69 -22.68 8.08
N ALA A 126 -13.05 -21.68 8.87
CA ALA A 126 -12.10 -20.65 9.29
C ALA A 126 -10.96 -21.23 10.13
N ASP A 127 -11.25 -22.17 11.03
CA ASP A 127 -10.24 -22.88 11.83
C ASP A 127 -9.39 -23.81 10.95
N GLU A 128 -9.97 -24.43 9.94
CA GLU A 128 -9.24 -25.24 8.94
C GLU A 128 -8.24 -24.37 8.15
N LEU A 129 -8.63 -23.18 7.69
CA LEU A 129 -7.73 -22.24 7.03
C LEU A 129 -6.55 -21.85 7.94
N ARG A 130 -6.82 -21.59 9.22
CA ARG A 130 -5.77 -21.28 10.22
C ARG A 130 -4.83 -22.47 10.40
N ARG A 131 -5.38 -23.67 10.55
CA ARG A 131 -4.60 -24.92 10.68
C ARG A 131 -3.71 -25.13 9.47
N ARG A 132 -4.31 -25.09 8.25
CA ARG A 132 -3.57 -25.28 6.99
C ARG A 132 -2.45 -24.25 6.81
N THR A 133 -2.72 -22.98 7.05
CA THR A 133 -1.69 -21.94 6.95
C THR A 133 -0.55 -22.18 7.93
N ARG A 134 -0.86 -22.63 9.14
CA ARG A 134 0.17 -22.96 10.14
C ARG A 134 0.97 -24.20 9.76
N GLU A 135 0.34 -25.26 9.32
CA GLU A 135 1.00 -26.55 9.02
C GLU A 135 1.76 -26.52 7.69
N ASP A 136 1.15 -25.94 6.62
CA ASP A 136 1.72 -25.99 5.27
C ASP A 136 2.72 -24.83 5.02
N ILE A 137 2.56 -23.69 5.73
CA ILE A 137 3.41 -22.50 5.52
C ILE A 137 4.27 -22.21 6.75
N GLY A 138 3.80 -22.52 7.98
CA GLY A 138 4.49 -22.22 9.23
C GLY A 138 4.16 -20.85 9.83
N ILE A 139 3.14 -20.15 9.31
CA ILE A 139 2.69 -18.83 9.78
C ILE A 139 1.28 -18.95 10.33
N THR A 140 0.96 -18.17 11.36
CA THR A 140 -0.40 -18.09 11.89
C THR A 140 -1.18 -16.97 11.24
N ILE A 141 -2.50 -17.15 11.11
CA ILE A 141 -3.44 -16.13 10.66
C ILE A 141 -4.56 -15.93 11.67
N SER A 142 -5.14 -14.76 11.70
CA SER A 142 -6.40 -14.48 12.41
C SER A 142 -7.52 -14.31 11.40
N VAL A 143 -8.67 -14.92 11.67
CA VAL A 143 -9.80 -14.92 10.75
C VAL A 143 -11.01 -14.26 11.40
N GLY A 144 -11.53 -13.21 10.77
CA GLY A 144 -12.83 -12.64 11.10
C GLY A 144 -13.90 -13.22 10.20
N VAL A 145 -14.95 -13.75 10.78
CA VAL A 145 -16.12 -14.34 10.09
C VAL A 145 -17.32 -13.43 10.27
N SER A 146 -17.91 -12.95 9.18
CA SER A 146 -19.06 -12.07 9.24
C SER A 146 -19.88 -12.12 7.94
N PHE A 147 -20.86 -11.23 7.83
CA PHE A 147 -21.78 -11.09 6.69
C PHE A 147 -21.37 -9.98 5.71
N CYS A 148 -20.34 -9.20 6.04
CA CYS A 148 -19.78 -8.15 5.17
C CYS A 148 -18.28 -7.95 5.43
N LYS A 149 -17.58 -7.34 4.47
CA LYS A 149 -16.11 -7.13 4.49
C LYS A 149 -15.65 -6.36 5.72
N THR A 150 -16.31 -5.23 6.01
CA THR A 150 -15.87 -4.31 7.08
C THR A 150 -15.91 -4.96 8.46
N ILE A 151 -16.98 -5.69 8.76
CA ILE A 151 -17.13 -6.38 10.07
C ILE A 151 -16.22 -7.61 10.14
N ALA A 152 -16.02 -8.32 9.03
CA ALA A 152 -15.05 -9.42 8.96
C ALA A 152 -13.62 -8.90 9.23
N LYS A 153 -13.23 -7.74 8.64
CA LYS A 153 -11.93 -7.10 8.92
C LYS A 153 -11.79 -6.74 10.39
N PHE A 154 -12.78 -6.13 10.99
CA PHE A 154 -12.77 -5.85 12.43
C PHE A 154 -12.60 -7.14 13.25
N GLY A 155 -13.30 -8.21 12.88
CA GLY A 155 -13.23 -9.51 13.55
C GLY A 155 -11.82 -10.11 13.55
N SER A 156 -11.09 -10.02 12.43
CA SER A 156 -9.73 -10.54 12.34
C SER A 156 -8.74 -9.81 13.26
N ASP A 157 -8.98 -8.52 13.56
CA ASP A 157 -8.15 -7.72 14.46
C ASP A 157 -8.51 -7.90 15.94
N TYR A 158 -9.75 -8.34 16.24
CA TYR A 158 -10.32 -8.29 17.59
C TYR A 158 -9.66 -9.23 18.61
N LYS A 159 -9.25 -10.44 18.20
CA LYS A 159 -8.64 -11.45 19.07
C LYS A 159 -7.25 -11.93 18.61
N LYS A 160 -6.48 -11.10 17.90
CA LYS A 160 -5.12 -11.46 17.46
C LYS A 160 -4.22 -11.81 18.66
N PRO A 161 -3.24 -12.75 18.49
CA PRO A 161 -2.96 -13.51 17.28
C PRO A 161 -3.70 -14.86 17.22
N ASP A 162 -3.68 -15.48 16.03
CA ASP A 162 -4.08 -16.88 15.77
C ASP A 162 -5.47 -17.24 16.32
N ALA A 163 -6.48 -16.46 15.97
CA ALA A 163 -7.84 -16.62 16.46
C ALA A 163 -8.88 -16.52 15.34
N THR A 164 -10.02 -17.20 15.55
CA THR A 164 -11.24 -17.01 14.78
C THR A 164 -12.20 -16.15 15.59
N THR A 165 -12.70 -15.07 15.00
CA THR A 165 -13.72 -14.19 15.62
C THR A 165 -14.94 -14.16 14.74
N VAL A 166 -16.09 -14.56 15.30
CA VAL A 166 -17.38 -14.58 14.60
C VAL A 166 -18.24 -13.40 15.03
N LEU A 167 -18.65 -12.57 14.08
CA LEU A 167 -19.49 -11.40 14.30
C LEU A 167 -20.74 -11.50 13.40
N THR A 168 -21.77 -12.20 13.92
CA THR A 168 -23.09 -12.29 13.28
C THR A 168 -23.89 -11.00 13.43
N ARG A 169 -25.00 -10.86 12.70
CA ARG A 169 -25.90 -9.68 12.81
C ARG A 169 -26.42 -9.45 14.24
N ASP A 170 -26.58 -10.52 15.01
CA ASP A 170 -27.07 -10.42 16.39
C ASP A 170 -25.97 -10.03 17.40
N VAL A 171 -24.72 -10.20 17.04
CA VAL A 171 -23.57 -10.04 17.94
C VAL A 171 -22.76 -8.77 17.66
N TYR A 172 -22.55 -8.39 16.39
CA TYR A 172 -21.61 -7.34 16.04
C TYR A 172 -21.89 -6.00 16.73
N ARG A 173 -23.18 -5.60 16.85
CA ARG A 173 -23.56 -4.34 17.53
C ARG A 173 -23.14 -4.34 19.00
N LYS A 174 -23.32 -5.46 19.71
CA LYS A 174 -22.93 -5.58 21.13
C LYS A 174 -21.42 -5.42 21.33
N VAL A 175 -20.63 -5.85 20.34
CA VAL A 175 -19.16 -5.78 20.38
C VAL A 175 -18.66 -4.43 19.91
N MET A 176 -19.18 -3.90 18.80
CA MET A 176 -18.62 -2.72 18.13
C MET A 176 -19.20 -1.41 18.66
N ASP A 177 -20.48 -1.34 18.99
CA ASP A 177 -21.15 -0.08 19.38
C ASP A 177 -20.47 0.66 20.57
N PRO A 178 -19.95 -0.02 21.62
CA PRO A 178 -19.28 0.67 22.73
C PRO A 178 -17.87 1.15 22.41
N LEU A 179 -17.27 0.71 21.30
CA LEU A 179 -15.88 1.04 20.98
C LEU A 179 -15.74 2.48 20.48
N PRO A 180 -14.53 3.07 20.64
CA PRO A 180 -14.23 4.38 20.10
C PRO A 180 -14.49 4.47 18.60
N VAL A 181 -15.02 5.58 18.12
CA VAL A 181 -15.32 5.77 16.69
C VAL A 181 -14.11 5.65 15.78
N GLY A 182 -12.91 5.91 16.31
CA GLY A 182 -11.66 5.74 15.59
C GLY A 182 -11.23 4.30 15.32
N ASP A 183 -11.90 3.32 15.95
CA ASP A 183 -11.64 1.90 15.73
C ASP A 183 -12.43 1.35 14.52
N LEU A 184 -13.35 2.15 13.98
CA LEU A 184 -14.07 1.79 12.77
C LEU A 184 -13.17 1.92 11.55
N LEU A 185 -13.18 0.90 10.70
CA LEU A 185 -12.48 0.94 9.42
C LEU A 185 -12.83 2.22 8.64
N MET A 186 -11.84 2.83 7.97
CA MET A 186 -11.94 4.11 7.26
C MET A 186 -12.00 5.36 8.16
N VAL A 187 -12.22 5.25 9.46
CA VAL A 187 -12.22 6.40 10.39
C VAL A 187 -10.82 6.62 10.95
N GLY A 188 -9.99 7.34 10.21
CA GLY A 188 -8.66 7.74 10.68
C GLY A 188 -8.71 8.86 11.74
N ARG A 189 -7.55 9.18 12.33
CA ARG A 189 -7.41 10.15 13.44
C ARG A 189 -8.14 11.47 13.20
N LYS A 190 -7.93 12.12 12.04
CA LYS A 190 -8.57 13.42 11.72
C LYS A 190 -10.09 13.31 11.62
N THR A 191 -10.60 12.21 11.06
CA THR A 191 -12.05 11.95 10.99
C THR A 191 -12.62 11.72 12.38
N ALA A 192 -11.96 10.92 13.20
CA ALA A 192 -12.36 10.65 14.57
C ALA A 192 -12.36 11.94 15.43
N GLU A 193 -11.33 12.79 15.30
CA GLU A 193 -11.28 14.10 15.97
C GLU A 193 -12.48 14.97 15.56
N LYS A 194 -12.79 15.05 14.26
CA LYS A 194 -13.93 15.82 13.76
C LYS A 194 -15.27 15.23 14.21
N LEU A 195 -15.43 13.90 14.23
CA LEU A 195 -16.64 13.26 14.77
C LEU A 195 -16.85 13.59 16.25
N ARG A 196 -15.79 13.57 17.06
CA ARG A 196 -15.86 13.96 18.48
C ARG A 196 -16.31 15.41 18.69
N THR A 197 -15.91 16.34 17.81
CA THR A 197 -16.42 17.73 17.88
C THR A 197 -17.94 17.84 17.63
N LEU A 198 -18.53 16.80 17.04
CA LEU A 198 -19.98 16.67 16.83
C LEU A 198 -20.68 15.85 17.93
N GLY A 199 -19.96 15.49 19.00
CA GLY A 199 -20.49 14.65 20.08
C GLY A 199 -20.59 13.16 19.74
N ILE A 200 -19.91 12.71 18.67
CA ILE A 200 -19.90 11.29 18.23
C ILE A 200 -18.56 10.68 18.65
N GLU A 201 -18.57 9.94 19.74
CA GLU A 201 -17.37 9.33 20.35
C GLU A 201 -17.26 7.85 20.08
N THR A 202 -18.41 7.14 19.93
CA THR A 202 -18.44 5.69 19.74
C THR A 202 -18.99 5.30 18.37
N ILE A 203 -18.73 4.04 17.96
CA ILE A 203 -19.28 3.45 16.73
C ILE A 203 -20.82 3.42 16.80
N GLY A 204 -21.41 3.08 17.95
CA GLY A 204 -22.85 3.08 18.14
C GLY A 204 -23.49 4.48 18.00
N GLN A 205 -22.82 5.52 18.50
CA GLN A 205 -23.26 6.90 18.30
C GLN A 205 -23.18 7.32 16.83
N LEU A 206 -22.12 6.91 16.11
CA LEU A 206 -22.01 7.13 14.66
C LEU A 206 -23.14 6.42 13.89
N ALA A 207 -23.42 5.19 14.23
CA ALA A 207 -24.49 4.41 13.61
C ALA A 207 -25.89 5.02 13.84
N ALA A 208 -26.10 5.70 14.98
CA ALA A 208 -27.36 6.38 15.33
C ALA A 208 -27.40 7.85 14.85
N ALA A 209 -26.29 8.40 14.37
CA ALA A 209 -26.22 9.80 13.98
C ALA A 209 -27.11 10.11 12.77
N PRO A 210 -27.81 11.25 12.75
CA PRO A 210 -28.63 11.64 11.61
C PRO A 210 -27.78 11.82 10.34
N LEU A 211 -28.14 11.09 9.28
CA LEU A 211 -27.41 11.11 8.00
C LEU A 211 -27.19 12.55 7.45
N PRO A 212 -28.17 13.48 7.48
CA PRO A 212 -27.96 14.86 7.03
C PRO A 212 -26.85 15.61 7.77
N VAL A 213 -26.60 15.29 9.06
CA VAL A 213 -25.53 15.87 9.86
C VAL A 213 -24.17 15.35 9.33
N LEU A 214 -24.08 14.05 9.10
CA LEU A 214 -22.85 13.43 8.58
C LEU A 214 -22.53 13.92 7.15
N GLU A 215 -23.54 14.00 6.29
CA GLU A 215 -23.37 14.52 4.92
C GLU A 215 -22.96 15.98 4.89
N LYS A 216 -23.52 16.82 5.76
CA LYS A 216 -23.12 18.23 5.88
C LYS A 216 -21.64 18.40 6.22
N HIS A 217 -21.09 17.53 7.07
CA HIS A 217 -19.72 17.67 7.57
C HIS A 217 -18.69 16.86 6.79
N PHE A 218 -19.09 15.75 6.18
CA PHE A 218 -18.19 14.81 5.52
C PHE A 218 -18.57 14.49 4.06
N GLY A 219 -19.68 15.03 3.53
CA GLY A 219 -20.15 14.72 2.18
C GLY A 219 -20.48 13.23 2.01
N LYS A 220 -20.20 12.69 0.85
CA LYS A 220 -20.40 11.26 0.53
C LYS A 220 -19.68 10.30 1.51
N PHE A 221 -18.56 10.75 2.06
CA PHE A 221 -17.83 9.98 3.06
C PHE A 221 -18.65 9.80 4.35
N GLY A 222 -19.47 10.79 4.72
CA GLY A 222 -20.38 10.70 5.87
C GLY A 222 -21.43 9.60 5.70
N THR A 223 -22.01 9.47 4.51
CA THR A 223 -22.94 8.37 4.16
C THR A 223 -22.21 7.03 4.28
N MET A 224 -21.04 6.89 3.69
CA MET A 224 -20.26 5.66 3.70
C MET A 224 -19.93 5.19 5.13
N ILE A 225 -19.41 6.05 6.01
CA ILE A 225 -19.08 5.64 7.38
C ILE A 225 -20.31 5.31 8.23
N SER A 226 -21.46 5.95 7.95
CA SER A 226 -22.75 5.58 8.56
C SER A 226 -23.21 4.18 8.13
N GLU A 227 -23.10 3.87 6.84
CA GLU A 227 -23.44 2.54 6.31
C GLU A 227 -22.54 1.46 6.90
N ILE A 228 -21.22 1.71 6.96
CA ILE A 228 -20.26 0.80 7.59
C ILE A 228 -20.61 0.55 9.07
N ALA A 229 -20.86 1.61 9.85
CA ALA A 229 -21.22 1.48 11.26
C ALA A 229 -22.53 0.70 11.47
N ASN A 230 -23.45 0.75 10.49
CA ASN A 230 -24.70 0.04 10.50
C ASN A 230 -24.63 -1.37 9.87
N GLY A 231 -23.44 -1.87 9.50
CA GLY A 231 -23.26 -3.17 8.86
C GLY A 231 -23.97 -3.29 7.51
N LYS A 232 -24.12 -2.19 6.79
CA LYS A 232 -24.76 -2.10 5.47
C LYS A 232 -23.74 -2.11 4.32
N ASP A 233 -22.49 -2.44 4.60
CA ASP A 233 -21.48 -2.69 3.58
C ASP A 233 -21.86 -3.92 2.75
N ASN A 234 -22.25 -3.69 1.49
CA ASN A 234 -22.66 -4.72 0.55
C ASN A 234 -21.61 -4.98 -0.54
N GLU A 235 -20.40 -4.40 -0.42
CA GLU A 235 -19.36 -4.61 -1.40
C GLU A 235 -19.08 -6.11 -1.59
N PRO A 236 -19.12 -6.64 -2.83
CA PRO A 236 -18.81 -8.04 -3.08
C PRO A 236 -17.32 -8.32 -2.86
N VAL A 237 -17.00 -9.56 -2.51
CA VAL A 237 -15.63 -10.06 -2.62
C VAL A 237 -15.37 -10.38 -4.09
N ARG A 238 -14.31 -9.82 -4.65
CA ARG A 238 -13.95 -10.03 -6.06
C ARG A 238 -13.32 -11.39 -6.26
N SER A 239 -13.42 -11.90 -7.48
CA SER A 239 -12.67 -13.09 -7.85
C SER A 239 -11.17 -12.80 -7.86
N PHE A 240 -10.38 -13.80 -7.49
CA PHE A 240 -8.90 -13.73 -7.55
C PHE A 240 -8.39 -13.47 -8.97
N TYR A 241 -9.14 -13.91 -9.96
CA TYR A 241 -8.80 -13.78 -11.39
C TYR A 241 -9.29 -12.48 -12.03
N GLU A 242 -10.01 -11.64 -11.27
CA GLU A 242 -10.43 -10.33 -11.76
C GLU A 242 -9.26 -9.36 -11.77
N GLU A 243 -8.87 -8.91 -12.96
CA GLU A 243 -7.81 -7.93 -13.11
C GLU A 243 -8.22 -6.58 -12.53
N ARG A 244 -7.33 -5.99 -11.73
CA ARG A 244 -7.54 -4.64 -11.20
C ARG A 244 -6.97 -3.63 -12.17
N GLU A 245 -7.79 -2.67 -12.55
CA GLU A 245 -7.33 -1.52 -13.32
C GLU A 245 -6.27 -0.75 -12.54
N VAL A 246 -5.08 -0.61 -13.14
CA VAL A 246 -4.00 0.22 -12.61
C VAL A 246 -4.29 1.67 -12.94
N LYS A 247 -4.62 2.50 -11.95
CA LYS A 247 -5.00 3.91 -12.15
C LYS A 247 -3.82 4.86 -12.20
N SER A 248 -2.70 4.49 -11.62
CA SER A 248 -1.49 5.31 -11.59
C SER A 248 -0.26 4.47 -11.26
N ILE A 249 0.90 4.89 -11.75
CA ILE A 249 2.21 4.31 -11.46
C ILE A 249 3.11 5.41 -10.91
N GLY A 250 3.58 5.26 -9.67
CA GLY A 250 4.39 6.29 -9.02
C GLY A 250 5.57 5.73 -8.25
N HIS A 251 6.55 6.63 -8.04
CA HIS A 251 7.68 6.38 -7.16
C HIS A 251 8.01 7.64 -6.36
N SER A 252 8.38 7.46 -5.10
CA SER A 252 8.84 8.54 -4.23
C SER A 252 10.16 8.17 -3.56
N MET A 253 11.01 9.16 -3.35
CA MET A 253 12.30 9.00 -2.68
C MET A 253 12.48 10.07 -1.61
N THR A 254 12.68 9.64 -0.37
CA THR A 254 13.18 10.50 0.70
C THR A 254 14.70 10.42 0.65
N PHE A 255 15.36 11.55 0.46
CA PHE A 255 16.82 11.59 0.31
C PHE A 255 17.52 11.48 1.68
N ARG A 256 18.75 10.97 1.70
CA ARG A 256 19.55 10.83 2.93
C ARG A 256 19.85 12.19 3.57
N ARG A 257 20.08 13.23 2.77
CA ARG A 257 20.08 14.64 3.16
C ARG A 257 19.12 15.45 2.27
N ASP A 258 18.80 16.65 2.67
CA ASP A 258 17.97 17.53 1.84
C ASP A 258 18.74 17.91 0.58
N LEU A 259 18.07 17.84 -0.57
CA LEU A 259 18.62 18.30 -1.83
C LEU A 259 18.65 19.83 -1.86
N SER A 260 19.72 20.38 -2.38
CA SER A 260 19.92 21.82 -2.54
C SER A 260 20.40 22.15 -3.95
N GLY A 261 19.77 23.16 -4.56
CA GLY A 261 20.11 23.58 -5.91
C GLY A 261 19.50 22.72 -7.03
N GLU A 262 19.55 23.24 -8.23
CA GLU A 262 18.88 22.64 -9.40
C GLU A 262 19.49 21.30 -9.81
N GLU A 263 20.80 21.13 -9.69
CA GLU A 263 21.50 19.92 -10.15
C GLU A 263 21.10 18.69 -9.33
N GLU A 264 21.08 18.81 -8.00
CA GLU A 264 20.68 17.70 -7.13
C GLU A 264 19.20 17.35 -7.31
N MET A 265 18.34 18.37 -7.43
CA MET A 265 16.90 18.14 -7.68
C MET A 265 16.67 17.47 -9.04
N ARG A 266 17.43 17.85 -10.06
CA ARG A 266 17.42 17.23 -11.40
C ARG A 266 17.85 15.78 -11.33
N ALA A 267 18.90 15.47 -10.57
CA ALA A 267 19.38 14.10 -10.38
C ALA A 267 18.29 13.24 -9.72
N GLY A 268 17.65 13.75 -8.67
CA GLY A 268 16.52 13.07 -8.00
C GLY A 268 15.33 12.83 -8.93
N ILE A 269 14.97 13.83 -9.73
CA ILE A 269 13.88 13.70 -10.72
C ILE A 269 14.24 12.66 -11.79
N ASN A 270 15.47 12.66 -12.32
CA ASN A 270 15.89 11.68 -13.31
C ASN A 270 15.83 10.24 -12.78
N ALA A 271 16.30 10.01 -11.54
CA ALA A 271 16.23 8.69 -10.91
C ALA A 271 14.79 8.21 -10.70
N LEU A 272 13.88 9.11 -10.29
CA LEU A 272 12.46 8.79 -10.13
C LEU A 272 11.77 8.54 -11.48
N ALA A 273 12.02 9.38 -12.47
CA ALA A 273 11.49 9.23 -13.82
C ALA A 273 11.91 7.91 -14.46
N ASP A 274 13.19 7.51 -14.31
CA ASP A 274 13.70 6.22 -14.78
C ASP A 274 12.92 5.04 -14.13
N SER A 275 12.69 5.11 -12.82
CA SER A 275 11.94 4.09 -12.11
C SER A 275 10.47 4.02 -12.55
N VAL A 276 9.82 5.17 -12.80
CA VAL A 276 8.41 5.24 -13.24
C VAL A 276 8.29 4.75 -14.68
N ALA A 277 9.16 5.19 -15.58
CA ALA A 277 9.21 4.77 -16.97
C ALA A 277 9.40 3.23 -17.10
N ALA A 278 10.36 2.67 -16.34
CA ALA A 278 10.57 1.22 -16.32
C ALA A 278 9.37 0.42 -15.80
N ARG A 279 8.56 1.00 -14.90
CA ARG A 279 7.32 0.37 -14.40
C ARG A 279 6.18 0.48 -15.40
N LEU A 280 6.07 1.60 -16.11
CA LEU A 280 5.10 1.79 -17.20
C LEU A 280 5.31 0.72 -18.27
N ARG A 281 6.53 0.59 -18.81
CA ARG A 281 6.87 -0.41 -19.82
C ARG A 281 6.63 -1.85 -19.37
N ARG A 282 6.96 -2.19 -18.11
CA ARG A 282 6.70 -3.54 -17.57
C ARG A 282 5.23 -3.90 -17.51
N GLN A 283 4.34 -2.92 -17.50
CA GLN A 283 2.90 -3.09 -17.47
C GLN A 283 2.23 -2.74 -18.80
N ASP A 284 3.01 -2.57 -19.85
CA ASP A 284 2.56 -2.18 -21.19
C ASP A 284 1.62 -0.96 -21.15
N LYS A 285 2.03 0.07 -20.36
CA LYS A 285 1.24 1.29 -20.16
C LYS A 285 2.02 2.54 -20.55
N LYS A 286 1.32 3.53 -21.10
CA LYS A 286 1.77 4.92 -21.28
C LYS A 286 0.93 5.85 -20.41
N CYS A 287 1.46 7.02 -20.05
CA CYS A 287 0.74 8.00 -19.25
C CYS A 287 0.48 9.28 -20.04
N THR A 288 -0.65 9.92 -19.74
CA THR A 288 -1.02 11.22 -20.30
C THR A 288 -0.91 12.35 -19.28
N VAL A 289 -0.67 12.04 -18.00
CA VAL A 289 -0.52 13.03 -16.93
C VAL A 289 0.72 12.71 -16.09
N VAL A 290 1.54 13.72 -15.86
CA VAL A 290 2.67 13.64 -14.93
C VAL A 290 2.40 14.53 -13.73
N GLN A 291 2.45 13.93 -12.53
CA GLN A 291 2.34 14.63 -11.26
C GLN A 291 3.70 14.63 -10.55
N LEU A 292 4.11 15.78 -10.05
CA LEU A 292 5.27 15.96 -9.18
C LEU A 292 4.81 16.29 -7.76
N GLY A 293 5.29 15.53 -6.78
CA GLY A 293 5.17 15.85 -5.35
C GLY A 293 6.50 16.30 -4.78
N ILE A 294 6.47 17.35 -3.97
CA ILE A 294 7.65 17.93 -3.33
C ILE A 294 7.36 18.08 -1.84
N LYS A 295 8.23 17.54 -0.99
CA LYS A 295 8.15 17.71 0.46
C LYS A 295 9.38 18.45 0.97
N ASP A 296 9.16 19.47 1.79
CA ASP A 296 10.25 20.22 2.43
C ASP A 296 10.73 19.55 3.74
N PRO A 297 11.82 20.07 4.34
CA PRO A 297 12.33 19.58 5.63
C PRO A 297 11.35 19.72 6.79
N GLN A 298 10.40 20.66 6.73
CA GLN A 298 9.33 20.85 7.70
C GLN A 298 8.14 19.91 7.49
N LEU A 299 8.25 18.99 6.53
CA LEU A 299 7.26 17.99 6.15
C LEU A 299 6.02 18.54 5.43
N HIS A 300 6.03 19.81 4.99
CA HIS A 300 4.97 20.33 4.12
C HIS A 300 5.11 19.76 2.72
N THR A 301 4.01 19.32 2.15
CA THR A 301 3.98 18.70 0.82
C THR A 301 3.13 19.54 -0.12
N ILE A 302 3.64 19.79 -1.32
CA ILE A 302 2.86 20.27 -2.45
C ILE A 302 2.84 19.22 -3.55
N GLN A 303 1.75 19.19 -4.31
CA GLN A 303 1.63 18.36 -5.52
C GLN A 303 1.15 19.23 -6.68
N ARG A 304 1.75 19.02 -7.84
CA ARG A 304 1.39 19.70 -9.09
C ARG A 304 1.41 18.70 -10.22
N GLN A 305 0.47 18.83 -11.14
CA GLN A 305 0.37 17.93 -12.29
C GLN A 305 0.11 18.72 -13.57
N VAL A 306 0.42 18.09 -14.68
CA VAL A 306 0.17 18.62 -16.02
C VAL A 306 -0.26 17.47 -16.94
N GLN A 307 -1.25 17.76 -17.79
CA GLN A 307 -1.67 16.91 -18.89
C GLN A 307 -0.66 17.05 -20.03
N LEU A 308 -0.22 15.93 -20.57
CA LEU A 308 0.64 15.86 -21.75
C LEU A 308 -0.21 15.91 -23.03
N ASN A 309 0.38 16.36 -24.12
CA ASN A 309 -0.27 16.39 -25.42
C ASN A 309 -0.26 15.02 -26.12
N TYR A 310 0.50 14.07 -25.62
CA TYR A 310 0.61 12.68 -26.12
C TYR A 310 0.88 11.72 -24.96
N ALA A 311 0.57 10.45 -25.16
CA ALA A 311 0.88 9.41 -24.20
C ALA A 311 2.37 9.04 -24.27
N THR A 312 3.01 8.86 -23.11
CA THR A 312 4.43 8.53 -23.06
C THR A 312 4.78 7.59 -21.91
N ASP A 313 5.79 6.79 -22.11
CA ASP A 313 6.51 6.01 -21.09
C ASP A 313 8.00 6.34 -21.05
N LEU A 314 8.42 7.40 -21.81
CA LEU A 314 9.80 7.80 -21.94
C LEU A 314 10.32 8.55 -20.71
N GLN A 315 11.41 8.05 -20.14
CA GLN A 315 12.07 8.64 -18.98
C GLN A 315 12.39 10.13 -19.18
N LYS A 316 12.93 10.49 -20.35
CA LYS A 316 13.34 11.85 -20.66
C LYS A 316 12.17 12.84 -20.68
N GLU A 317 11.01 12.44 -21.17
CA GLU A 317 9.82 13.28 -21.24
C GLU A 317 9.18 13.46 -19.87
N ILE A 318 9.07 12.37 -19.11
CA ILE A 318 8.60 12.40 -17.72
C ILE A 318 9.52 13.30 -16.86
N ALA A 319 10.84 13.15 -17.00
CA ALA A 319 11.81 13.96 -16.28
C ALA A 319 11.76 15.44 -16.67
N LYS A 320 11.67 15.76 -17.98
CA LYS A 320 11.52 17.12 -18.50
C LYS A 320 10.28 17.80 -17.95
N THR A 321 9.17 17.08 -17.96
CA THR A 321 7.88 17.58 -17.47
C THR A 321 7.92 17.80 -15.95
N ALA A 322 8.43 16.86 -15.19
CA ALA A 322 8.59 17.00 -13.74
C ALA A 322 9.51 18.16 -13.38
N MET A 323 10.60 18.34 -14.13
CA MET A 323 11.52 19.46 -13.93
C MET A 323 10.90 20.82 -14.24
N ALA A 324 10.04 20.90 -15.26
CA ALA A 324 9.26 22.11 -15.56
C ALA A 324 8.29 22.45 -14.42
N LEU A 325 7.60 21.46 -13.87
CA LEU A 325 6.73 21.62 -12.71
C LEU A 325 7.51 22.08 -11.47
N LEU A 326 8.71 21.51 -11.24
CA LEU A 326 9.56 21.95 -10.14
C LEU A 326 9.92 23.45 -10.29
N LYS A 327 10.44 23.86 -11.44
CA LYS A 327 10.85 25.25 -11.71
C LYS A 327 9.71 26.26 -11.57
N ALA A 328 8.50 25.86 -11.98
CA ALA A 328 7.31 26.73 -11.90
C ALA A 328 6.78 26.90 -10.47
N HIS A 329 6.99 25.93 -9.59
CA HIS A 329 6.28 25.89 -8.30
C HIS A 329 7.16 25.73 -7.07
N TRP A 330 8.51 25.63 -7.25
CA TRP A 330 9.44 25.47 -6.14
C TRP A 330 10.67 26.35 -6.35
N PRO A 331 10.99 27.23 -5.38
CA PRO A 331 12.22 28.02 -5.46
C PRO A 331 13.44 27.13 -5.38
N VAL A 332 14.39 27.31 -6.30
CA VAL A 332 15.61 26.49 -6.41
C VAL A 332 16.49 26.53 -5.15
N ASN A 333 16.43 27.61 -4.40
CA ASN A 333 17.14 27.78 -3.13
C ASN A 333 16.43 27.15 -1.93
N LYS A 334 15.18 26.68 -2.09
CA LYS A 334 14.45 26.00 -1.01
C LYS A 334 14.81 24.51 -1.00
N PRO A 335 15.30 23.95 0.14
CA PRO A 335 15.72 22.55 0.17
C PRO A 335 14.53 21.61 0.01
N VAL A 336 14.82 20.40 -0.52
CA VAL A 336 13.84 19.33 -0.79
C VAL A 336 14.23 18.08 -0.01
N ARG A 337 13.32 17.61 0.83
CA ARG A 337 13.47 16.37 1.60
C ARG A 337 13.07 15.13 0.81
N LEU A 338 11.96 15.22 0.04
CA LEU A 338 11.40 14.11 -0.74
C LEU A 338 10.87 14.65 -2.06
N LEU A 339 11.09 13.87 -3.10
CA LEU A 339 10.42 14.01 -4.39
C LEU A 339 9.59 12.78 -4.69
N SER A 340 8.49 12.96 -5.40
CA SER A 340 7.69 11.87 -5.99
C SER A 340 7.27 12.22 -7.41
N ILE A 341 7.31 11.21 -8.29
CA ILE A 341 6.73 11.30 -9.64
C ILE A 341 5.63 10.26 -9.74
N THR A 342 4.46 10.66 -10.22
CA THR A 342 3.33 9.78 -10.46
C THR A 342 2.83 9.97 -11.88
N ALA A 343 2.84 8.90 -12.65
CA ALA A 343 2.23 8.78 -13.97
C ALA A 343 0.74 8.43 -13.81
N MET A 344 -0.14 9.20 -14.41
CA MET A 344 -1.60 9.06 -14.32
C MET A 344 -2.22 9.17 -15.72
N GLY A 345 -3.55 8.91 -15.84
CA GLY A 345 -4.20 8.82 -17.13
C GLY A 345 -3.54 7.75 -17.98
N LEU A 346 -3.47 6.53 -17.41
CA LEU A 346 -2.81 5.40 -18.04
C LEU A 346 -3.64 4.87 -19.21
N LEU A 347 -2.95 4.60 -20.31
CA LEU A 347 -3.48 3.97 -21.51
C LEU A 347 -2.66 2.71 -21.80
N ASP A 348 -3.23 1.77 -22.54
CA ASP A 348 -2.45 0.66 -23.07
C ASP A 348 -1.41 1.16 -24.07
N ALA A 349 -0.24 0.49 -24.14
CA ALA A 349 0.86 0.97 -24.97
C ALA A 349 0.52 1.05 -26.46
N GLU A 350 -0.48 0.27 -26.91
CA GLU A 350 -0.98 0.26 -28.27
C GLU A 350 -2.03 1.38 -28.55
N GLU A 351 -2.55 2.05 -27.49
CA GLU A 351 -3.52 3.12 -27.65
C GLU A 351 -2.82 4.43 -28.02
N ASP A 352 -3.20 4.99 -29.14
CA ASP A 352 -2.71 6.29 -29.59
C ASP A 352 -3.49 7.42 -28.92
N PHE A 353 -2.84 8.17 -28.08
CA PHE A 353 -3.34 9.45 -27.56
C PHE A 353 -2.47 10.58 -28.11
N TYR A 354 -3.03 11.37 -29.00
CA TYR A 354 -2.38 12.53 -29.56
C TYR A 354 -3.33 13.72 -29.56
N GLN A 355 -3.03 14.74 -28.80
CA GLN A 355 -3.69 16.02 -28.90
C GLN A 355 -2.89 16.89 -29.88
N ALA A 356 -3.48 17.19 -31.04
CA ALA A 356 -2.82 17.98 -32.09
C ALA A 356 -2.39 19.35 -31.53
N ASP A 357 -1.08 19.56 -31.47
CA ASP A 357 -0.44 20.85 -31.15
C ASP A 357 0.30 21.31 -32.42
N MET A 358 0.00 22.54 -32.89
CA MET A 358 0.69 23.10 -34.06
C MET A 358 2.20 23.33 -33.87
N PHE A 359 2.70 23.15 -32.65
CA PHE A 359 4.10 23.33 -32.26
C PHE A 359 4.79 22.02 -31.77
N ALA A 360 4.16 20.86 -31.98
CA ALA A 360 4.70 19.58 -31.54
C ALA A 360 6.04 19.24 -32.21
N GLN A 361 7.02 18.81 -31.43
CA GLN A 361 8.27 18.24 -31.94
C GLN A 361 7.99 17.02 -32.81
N SER A 362 8.77 16.81 -33.86
CA SER A 362 8.55 15.75 -34.85
C SER A 362 8.38 14.35 -34.23
N ILE A 363 7.37 13.62 -34.67
CA ILE A 363 7.07 12.22 -34.31
C ILE A 363 8.31 11.33 -34.49
N GLU A 364 9.14 11.56 -35.49
CA GLU A 364 10.39 10.82 -35.72
C GLU A 364 11.40 10.86 -34.56
N SER A 365 11.42 11.92 -33.74
CA SER A 365 12.33 11.99 -32.59
C SER A 365 11.81 11.18 -31.41
N HIS A 366 10.49 10.98 -31.30
CA HIS A 366 9.84 10.20 -30.27
C HIS A 366 10.07 8.69 -30.52
N GLU A 367 9.79 8.20 -31.74
CA GLU A 367 10.00 6.81 -32.12
C GLU A 367 11.46 6.34 -31.93
N LYS A 368 12.43 7.19 -32.30
CA LYS A 368 13.86 6.89 -32.06
C LYS A 368 14.19 6.75 -30.57
N GLN A 369 13.56 7.57 -29.72
CA GLN A 369 13.78 7.53 -28.29
C GLN A 369 13.15 6.29 -27.67
N GLU A 370 11.96 5.86 -28.12
CA GLU A 370 11.32 4.61 -27.69
C GLU A 370 12.24 3.41 -27.94
N VAL A 371 12.77 3.26 -29.17
CA VAL A 371 13.70 2.16 -29.49
C VAL A 371 14.93 2.14 -28.60
N ILE A 372 15.48 3.32 -28.26
CA ILE A 372 16.64 3.42 -27.38
C ILE A 372 16.29 2.99 -25.96
N GLU A 373 15.18 3.47 -25.41
CA GLU A 373 14.77 3.14 -24.03
C GLU A 373 14.34 1.69 -23.88
N ASP A 374 13.72 1.09 -24.89
CA ASP A 374 13.41 -0.33 -24.93
C ASP A 374 14.67 -1.20 -24.95
N THR A 375 15.66 -0.82 -25.78
CA THR A 375 16.94 -1.51 -25.81
C THR A 375 17.65 -1.45 -24.45
N ILE A 376 17.60 -0.29 -23.79
CA ILE A 376 18.14 -0.13 -22.43
C ILE A 376 17.39 -1.03 -21.44
N GLY A 377 16.05 -1.13 -21.56
CA GLY A 377 15.22 -2.01 -20.76
C GLY A 377 15.64 -3.47 -20.86
N GLN A 378 15.76 -3.98 -22.09
CA GLN A 378 16.18 -5.35 -22.37
C GLN A 378 17.60 -5.65 -21.85
N LEU A 379 18.54 -4.72 -22.00
CA LEU A 379 19.90 -4.87 -21.47
C LEU A 379 19.90 -4.91 -19.94
N ARG A 380 19.08 -4.11 -19.28
CA ARG A 380 18.95 -4.12 -17.82
C ARG A 380 18.29 -5.40 -17.28
N GLU A 381 17.34 -5.98 -17.99
CA GLU A 381 16.75 -7.27 -17.63
C GLU A 381 17.78 -8.40 -17.73
N LYS A 382 18.59 -8.40 -18.78
CA LYS A 382 19.58 -9.44 -19.04
C LYS A 382 20.82 -9.33 -18.14
N PHE A 383 21.30 -8.11 -17.86
CA PHE A 383 22.59 -7.86 -17.19
C PHE A 383 22.50 -7.12 -15.85
N GLY A 384 21.27 -6.82 -15.40
CA GLY A 384 21.01 -6.09 -14.16
C GLY A 384 20.95 -4.57 -14.34
N LYS A 385 20.24 -3.91 -13.41
CA LYS A 385 19.94 -2.45 -13.48
C LYS A 385 21.19 -1.55 -13.48
N SER A 386 22.34 -2.05 -13.03
CA SER A 386 23.58 -1.28 -12.90
C SER A 386 24.35 -1.12 -14.21
N VAL A 387 24.01 -1.89 -15.25
CA VAL A 387 24.71 -1.92 -16.54
C VAL A 387 24.61 -0.59 -17.30
N ILE A 388 23.44 0.01 -17.31
CA ILE A 388 23.22 1.33 -17.93
C ILE A 388 22.45 2.20 -16.95
N ARG A 389 22.95 3.40 -16.68
CA ARG A 389 22.31 4.41 -15.83
C ARG A 389 22.18 5.72 -16.58
N PHE A 390 21.08 6.44 -16.33
CA PHE A 390 20.89 7.78 -16.83
C PHE A 390 21.51 8.80 -15.87
N GLY A 391 22.46 9.65 -16.38
CA GLY A 391 22.98 10.78 -15.65
C GLY A 391 24.22 10.52 -14.79
N HIS A 392 24.87 11.59 -14.39
CA HIS A 392 26.21 11.62 -13.82
C HIS A 392 26.27 11.68 -12.29
N PHE A 393 25.14 11.61 -11.60
CA PHE A 393 25.11 11.77 -10.14
C PHE A 393 25.05 10.42 -9.43
N LYS A 394 26.23 9.92 -9.04
CA LYS A 394 26.39 9.01 -7.93
C LYS A 394 26.77 9.85 -6.73
N ASP A 395 25.81 10.23 -5.93
CA ASP A 395 26.11 10.91 -4.67
C ASP A 395 25.63 10.03 -3.53
N GLU A 396 26.58 9.38 -2.87
CA GLU A 396 26.30 8.54 -1.69
C GLU A 396 25.69 9.35 -0.56
N GLU A 397 25.96 10.65 -0.50
CA GLU A 397 25.41 11.55 0.51
C GLU A 397 23.90 11.82 0.33
N THR A 398 23.41 11.87 -0.88
CA THR A 398 21.98 12.07 -1.17
C THR A 398 21.19 10.75 -1.20
N GLY A 399 21.88 9.62 -1.44
CA GLY A 399 21.27 8.31 -1.62
C GLY A 399 20.64 8.09 -2.99
N ILE A 400 20.93 8.96 -3.97
CA ILE A 400 20.53 8.76 -5.37
C ILE A 400 21.46 7.69 -5.98
N LYS A 401 20.84 6.56 -6.42
CA LYS A 401 21.56 5.39 -6.97
C LYS A 401 21.38 5.28 -8.47
#